data_75b5622d6688fb0f10a01cc8d839368b
#
_entry.id   75b5622d6688fb0f10a01cc8d839368b
#
_cell.length_a   1.000
_cell.length_b   1.000
_cell.length_c   1.000
_cell.angle_alpha   90.00
_cell.angle_beta   90.00
_cell.angle_gamma   90.00
#
_symmetry.space_group_name_H-M   'P 1'
#
loop_
_entity.id
_entity.type
_entity.pdbx_description
1 polymer ?
#
loop_
_entity_poly.entity_id
_entity_poly.type
_entity_poly.pdbx_seq_one_letter_code
_entity_poly.pdbx_strand_id
1 'polypeptide(L)'
;GKLKDLHPVVHDILHLGLYQLFEMDKIPESAAVNESVTLAKHYCKKQRSAPGLVNAVLRSAVRNMESIQQPKGWQEIYSHPQALIDLLKSYVGKERIKPMLEANNAAPQTVIQVNTLKITTDELIKRLEEEHVESQPHGWMKDCLILGGTGNLENLPSFKEGLFYVQDPAAKLSVLCAELPRGENVKLLDCCSAPGGKSFAAAIAMG
;
A
#
# COMPACT_ATOMS: atom_id res chain seq x y z
N GLY A 1 -27.25 -23.49 1.14
CA GLY A 1 -26.33 -24.10 0.19
C GLY A 1 -24.90 -24.07 0.74
N LYS A 2 -24.07 -24.96 0.29
CA LYS A 2 -22.66 -24.95 0.70
C LYS A 2 -21.89 -23.97 -0.17
N LEU A 3 -20.86 -23.34 0.38
CA LEU A 3 -20.02 -22.34 -0.33
C LEU A 3 -19.46 -22.90 -1.66
N LYS A 4 -19.06 -24.19 -1.64
CA LYS A 4 -18.54 -24.92 -2.81
C LYS A 4 -19.54 -25.12 -3.96
N ASP A 5 -20.83 -24.88 -3.70
CA ASP A 5 -21.89 -25.03 -4.71
C ASP A 5 -22.19 -23.70 -5.43
N LEU A 6 -21.51 -22.61 -5.02
CA LEU A 6 -21.66 -21.31 -5.67
C LEU A 6 -20.94 -21.26 -7.02
N HIS A 7 -21.54 -20.55 -7.96
CA HIS A 7 -20.87 -20.25 -9.21
C HIS A 7 -19.59 -19.42 -8.92
N PRO A 8 -18.42 -19.71 -9.54
CA PRO A 8 -17.17 -19.06 -9.23
C PRO A 8 -17.25 -17.53 -9.21
N VAL A 9 -17.88 -16.92 -10.21
CA VAL A 9 -18.05 -15.46 -10.29
C VAL A 9 -18.86 -14.91 -9.11
N VAL A 10 -19.89 -15.62 -8.66
CA VAL A 10 -20.69 -15.21 -7.47
C VAL A 10 -19.83 -15.28 -6.21
N HIS A 11 -19.00 -16.31 -6.08
CA HIS A 11 -18.06 -16.47 -4.99
C HIS A 11 -17.06 -15.30 -4.95
N ASP A 12 -16.46 -14.94 -6.09
CA ASP A 12 -15.52 -13.83 -6.17
C ASP A 12 -16.17 -12.47 -5.85
N ILE A 13 -17.39 -12.23 -6.34
CA ILE A 13 -18.15 -11.01 -6.02
C ILE A 13 -18.45 -10.93 -4.51
N LEU A 14 -18.80 -12.04 -3.89
CA LEU A 14 -19.04 -12.08 -2.43
C LEU A 14 -17.75 -11.80 -1.66
N HIS A 15 -16.62 -12.37 -2.06
CA HIS A 15 -15.32 -12.08 -1.43
C HIS A 15 -14.95 -10.61 -1.53
N LEU A 16 -15.08 -10.02 -2.71
CA LEU A 16 -14.82 -8.59 -2.91
C LEU A 16 -15.74 -7.71 -2.05
N GLY A 17 -17.03 -8.04 -2.01
CA GLY A 17 -18.00 -7.29 -1.20
C GLY A 17 -17.72 -7.40 0.30
N LEU A 18 -17.41 -8.60 0.78
CA LEU A 18 -17.06 -8.82 2.20
C LEU A 18 -15.74 -8.12 2.56
N TYR A 19 -14.73 -8.18 1.68
CA TYR A 19 -13.48 -7.46 1.90
C TYR A 19 -13.71 -5.95 2.03
N GLN A 20 -14.53 -5.36 1.16
CA GLN A 20 -14.87 -3.95 1.26
C GLN A 20 -15.60 -3.61 2.56
N LEU A 21 -16.46 -4.51 3.04
CA LEU A 21 -17.24 -4.29 4.28
C LEU A 21 -16.40 -4.43 5.55
N PHE A 22 -15.40 -5.30 5.56
CA PHE A 22 -14.64 -5.64 6.78
C PHE A 22 -13.26 -5.02 6.87
N GLU A 23 -12.64 -4.70 5.70
CA GLU A 23 -11.23 -4.33 5.63
C GLU A 23 -11.00 -2.93 5.02
N MET A 24 -12.07 -2.24 4.56
CA MET A 24 -11.94 -0.95 3.88
C MET A 24 -12.80 0.15 4.54
N ASP A 25 -12.23 0.84 5.53
CA ASP A 25 -12.92 1.86 6.34
C ASP A 25 -13.53 3.03 5.55
N LYS A 26 -13.02 3.31 4.34
CA LYS A 26 -13.47 4.46 3.53
C LYS A 26 -14.63 4.13 2.59
N ILE A 27 -15.06 2.88 2.51
CA ILE A 27 -16.17 2.45 1.63
C ILE A 27 -17.45 2.35 2.48
N PRO A 28 -18.50 3.16 2.18
CA PRO A 28 -19.78 3.01 2.84
C PRO A 28 -20.38 1.62 2.58
N GLU A 29 -20.97 1.00 3.60
CA GLU A 29 -21.60 -0.33 3.50
C GLU A 29 -22.62 -0.41 2.35
N SER A 30 -23.43 0.64 2.18
CA SER A 30 -24.41 0.70 1.09
C SER A 30 -23.76 0.68 -0.29
N ALA A 31 -22.61 1.32 -0.45
CA ALA A 31 -21.86 1.35 -1.70
C ALA A 31 -21.29 -0.06 -2.00
N ALA A 32 -20.62 -0.69 -1.03
CA ALA A 32 -20.09 -2.05 -1.18
C ALA A 32 -21.16 -3.06 -1.61
N VAL A 33 -22.34 -3.02 -0.97
CA VAL A 33 -23.47 -3.90 -1.31
C VAL A 33 -24.00 -3.60 -2.71
N ASN A 34 -24.25 -2.33 -3.04
CA ASN A 34 -24.85 -1.94 -4.32
C ASN A 34 -23.94 -2.26 -5.50
N GLU A 35 -22.65 -1.99 -5.39
CA GLU A 35 -21.68 -2.31 -6.44
C GLU A 35 -21.55 -3.81 -6.64
N SER A 36 -21.50 -4.59 -5.56
CA SER A 36 -21.47 -6.05 -5.64
C SER A 36 -22.72 -6.62 -6.34
N VAL A 37 -23.91 -6.07 -6.06
CA VAL A 37 -25.16 -6.45 -6.75
C VAL A 37 -25.12 -6.06 -8.23
N THR A 38 -24.54 -4.91 -8.55
CA THR A 38 -24.36 -4.44 -9.94
C THR A 38 -23.42 -5.37 -10.71
N LEU A 39 -22.29 -5.78 -10.10
CA LEU A 39 -21.41 -6.77 -10.67
C LEU A 39 -22.12 -8.11 -10.94
N ALA A 40 -22.93 -8.58 -9.98
CA ALA A 40 -23.69 -9.81 -10.15
C ALA A 40 -24.71 -9.72 -11.30
N LYS A 41 -25.41 -8.58 -11.47
CA LYS A 41 -26.31 -8.34 -12.61
C LYS A 41 -25.57 -8.37 -13.94
N HIS A 42 -24.34 -7.85 -13.97
CA HIS A 42 -23.57 -7.74 -15.20
C HIS A 42 -22.92 -9.07 -15.60
N TYR A 43 -22.28 -9.75 -14.66
CA TYR A 43 -21.46 -10.94 -14.95
C TYR A 43 -22.19 -12.27 -14.76
N CYS A 44 -23.30 -12.32 -13.98
CA CYS A 44 -24.04 -13.53 -13.71
C CYS A 44 -25.38 -13.62 -14.47
N LYS A 45 -25.41 -13.19 -15.75
CA LYS A 45 -26.64 -13.13 -16.57
C LYS A 45 -27.39 -14.46 -16.68
N LYS A 46 -26.69 -15.60 -16.64
CA LYS A 46 -27.26 -16.95 -16.69
C LYS A 46 -27.81 -17.41 -15.33
N GLN A 47 -27.37 -16.80 -14.21
CA GLN A 47 -27.79 -17.09 -12.84
C GLN A 47 -28.73 -15.99 -12.34
N ARG A 48 -29.99 -16.01 -12.74
CA ARG A 48 -30.99 -14.96 -12.43
C ARG A 48 -31.14 -14.67 -10.92
N SER A 49 -30.85 -15.63 -10.05
CA SER A 49 -30.92 -15.50 -8.60
C SER A 49 -29.65 -14.86 -7.98
N ALA A 50 -28.55 -14.78 -8.71
CA ALA A 50 -27.27 -14.31 -8.18
C ALA A 50 -27.31 -12.90 -7.57
N PRO A 51 -27.90 -11.86 -8.20
CA PRO A 51 -27.99 -10.53 -7.59
C PRO A 51 -28.75 -10.53 -6.26
N GLY A 52 -29.84 -11.28 -6.18
CA GLY A 52 -30.63 -11.43 -4.94
C GLY A 52 -29.83 -12.13 -3.84
N LEU A 53 -29.11 -13.19 -4.19
CA LEU A 53 -28.24 -13.92 -3.27
C LEU A 53 -27.11 -13.02 -2.74
N VAL A 54 -26.39 -12.31 -3.63
CA VAL A 54 -25.31 -11.38 -3.25
C VAL A 54 -25.85 -10.31 -2.30
N ASN A 55 -26.98 -9.68 -2.62
CA ASN A 55 -27.60 -8.68 -1.74
C ASN A 55 -27.96 -9.28 -0.36
N ALA A 56 -28.58 -10.45 -0.33
CA ALA A 56 -28.99 -11.09 0.92
C ALA A 56 -27.80 -11.45 1.81
N VAL A 57 -26.73 -12.02 1.23
CA VAL A 57 -25.53 -12.42 1.98
C VAL A 57 -24.81 -11.19 2.54
N LEU A 58 -24.53 -10.17 1.71
CA LEU A 58 -23.78 -8.98 2.14
C LEU A 58 -24.57 -8.18 3.18
N ARG A 59 -25.88 -7.98 3.00
CA ARG A 59 -26.73 -7.34 4.03
C ARG A 59 -26.82 -8.16 5.32
N SER A 60 -26.80 -9.48 5.23
CA SER A 60 -26.73 -10.33 6.42
C SER A 60 -25.38 -10.18 7.13
N ALA A 61 -24.27 -10.08 6.39
CA ALA A 61 -22.95 -9.83 6.94
C ALA A 61 -22.91 -8.50 7.71
N VAL A 62 -23.43 -7.42 7.12
CA VAL A 62 -23.53 -6.09 7.78
C VAL A 62 -24.30 -6.19 9.10
N ARG A 63 -25.49 -6.82 9.09
CA ARG A 63 -26.32 -6.94 10.31
C ARG A 63 -25.71 -7.79 11.42
N ASN A 64 -24.86 -8.74 11.07
CA ASN A 64 -24.26 -9.69 12.01
C ASN A 64 -22.75 -9.48 12.19
N MET A 65 -22.23 -8.33 11.82
CA MET A 65 -20.79 -8.04 11.81
C MET A 65 -20.12 -8.37 13.15
N GLU A 66 -20.72 -7.94 14.26
CA GLU A 66 -20.21 -8.18 15.62
C GLU A 66 -20.22 -9.65 16.04
N SER A 67 -21.13 -10.46 15.46
CA SER A 67 -21.26 -11.88 15.79
C SER A 67 -20.43 -12.80 14.91
N ILE A 68 -19.75 -12.26 13.88
CA ILE A 68 -18.88 -13.05 13.01
C ILE A 68 -17.66 -13.51 13.80
N GLN A 69 -17.40 -14.81 13.74
CA GLN A 69 -16.27 -15.40 14.44
C GLN A 69 -14.96 -14.81 13.90
N GLN A 70 -14.19 -14.19 14.78
CA GLN A 70 -12.87 -13.65 14.42
C GLN A 70 -11.89 -14.77 14.08
N PRO A 71 -10.97 -14.55 13.13
CA PRO A 71 -9.95 -15.51 12.78
C PRO A 71 -9.04 -15.82 13.98
N LYS A 72 -8.60 -17.08 14.10
CA LYS A 72 -7.78 -17.55 15.23
C LYS A 72 -6.35 -17.85 14.87
N GLY A 73 -6.09 -18.16 13.63
CA GLY A 73 -4.75 -18.48 13.12
C GLY A 73 -4.01 -17.25 12.63
N TRP A 74 -2.69 -17.26 12.73
CA TRP A 74 -1.87 -16.16 12.23
C TRP A 74 -1.98 -15.99 10.70
N GLN A 75 -2.23 -17.09 9.99
CA GLN A 75 -2.44 -17.06 8.55
C GLN A 75 -3.65 -16.18 8.16
N GLU A 76 -4.75 -16.34 8.91
CA GLU A 76 -5.96 -15.56 8.67
C GLU A 76 -5.85 -14.14 9.24
N ILE A 77 -5.32 -13.99 10.48
CA ILE A 77 -5.20 -12.68 11.16
C ILE A 77 -4.30 -11.73 10.38
N TYR A 78 -3.16 -12.23 9.90
CA TYR A 78 -2.17 -11.39 9.22
C TYR A 78 -2.18 -11.54 7.69
N SER A 79 -3.08 -12.36 7.12
CA SER A 79 -3.16 -12.59 5.66
C SER A 79 -1.84 -13.03 5.03
N HIS A 80 -1.08 -13.87 5.75
CA HIS A 80 0.18 -14.44 5.27
C HIS A 80 0.06 -15.96 5.16
N PRO A 81 0.49 -16.59 4.04
CA PRO A 81 0.55 -18.06 3.96
C PRO A 81 1.42 -18.65 5.07
N GLN A 82 1.01 -19.79 5.64
CA GLN A 82 1.73 -20.41 6.76
C GLN A 82 3.20 -20.67 6.43
N ALA A 83 3.51 -21.13 5.21
CA ALA A 83 4.88 -21.35 4.77
C ALA A 83 5.74 -20.08 4.80
N LEU A 84 5.13 -18.92 4.48
CA LEU A 84 5.83 -17.63 4.57
C LEU A 84 6.05 -17.22 6.02
N ILE A 85 5.06 -17.41 6.88
CA ILE A 85 5.19 -17.14 8.33
C ILE A 85 6.33 -17.98 8.93
N ASP A 86 6.40 -19.28 8.60
CA ASP A 86 7.43 -20.18 9.10
C ASP A 86 8.82 -19.78 8.59
N LEU A 87 8.92 -19.40 7.32
CA LEU A 87 10.16 -18.89 6.72
C LEU A 87 10.62 -17.59 7.41
N LEU A 88 9.76 -16.59 7.51
CA LEU A 88 10.09 -15.32 8.15
C LEU A 88 10.49 -15.52 9.61
N LYS A 89 9.77 -16.39 10.33
CA LYS A 89 10.07 -16.74 11.71
C LYS A 89 11.47 -17.39 11.86
N SER A 90 11.94 -18.13 10.87
CA SER A 90 13.30 -18.70 10.89
C SER A 90 14.39 -17.64 10.82
N TYR A 91 14.11 -16.51 10.18
CA TYR A 91 15.04 -15.36 10.08
C TYR A 91 14.99 -14.42 11.27
N VAL A 92 13.78 -14.04 11.70
CA VAL A 92 13.63 -12.98 12.72
C VAL A 92 13.41 -13.51 14.15
N GLY A 93 13.14 -14.80 14.30
CA GLY A 93 12.87 -15.44 15.59
C GLY A 93 11.44 -15.28 16.09
N LYS A 94 11.11 -16.01 17.17
CA LYS A 94 9.75 -16.09 17.72
C LYS A 94 9.21 -14.77 18.27
N GLU A 95 10.10 -13.92 18.79
CA GLU A 95 9.71 -12.66 19.42
C GLU A 95 9.40 -11.55 18.42
N ARG A 96 10.07 -11.57 17.26
CA ARG A 96 9.95 -10.51 16.24
C ARG A 96 8.96 -10.81 15.14
N ILE A 97 8.53 -12.07 14.99
CA ILE A 97 7.64 -12.45 13.87
C ILE A 97 6.28 -11.75 13.96
N LYS A 98 5.66 -11.65 15.13
CA LYS A 98 4.37 -11.01 15.29
C LYS A 98 4.42 -9.51 14.94
N PRO A 99 5.32 -8.69 15.54
CA PRO A 99 5.49 -7.30 15.14
C PRO A 99 5.80 -7.11 13.65
N MET A 100 6.54 -8.04 13.03
CA MET A 100 6.83 -7.99 11.60
C MET A 100 5.59 -8.20 10.74
N LEU A 101 4.73 -9.18 11.07
CA LEU A 101 3.48 -9.42 10.36
C LEU A 101 2.50 -8.26 10.51
N GLU A 102 2.45 -7.65 11.70
CA GLU A 102 1.67 -6.42 11.97
C GLU A 102 2.17 -5.26 11.11
N ALA A 103 3.49 -5.04 11.07
CA ALA A 103 4.10 -4.00 10.27
C ALA A 103 3.87 -4.18 8.75
N ASN A 104 3.88 -5.43 8.27
CA ASN A 104 3.60 -5.72 6.86
C ASN A 104 2.17 -5.34 6.45
N ASN A 105 1.22 -5.38 7.37
CA ASN A 105 -0.18 -5.04 7.13
C ASN A 105 -0.51 -3.58 7.47
N ALA A 106 0.40 -2.86 8.11
CA ALA A 106 0.18 -1.46 8.43
C ALA A 106 0.06 -0.60 7.16
N ALA A 107 -0.77 0.43 7.22
CA ALA A 107 -0.85 1.39 6.14
C ALA A 107 0.52 2.06 5.92
N PRO A 108 1.05 2.07 4.68
CA PRO A 108 2.35 2.67 4.41
C PRO A 108 2.29 4.18 4.63
N GLN A 109 3.34 4.72 5.23
CA GLN A 109 3.52 6.17 5.32
C GLN A 109 3.87 6.73 3.94
N THR A 110 3.44 7.97 3.67
CA THR A 110 3.91 8.69 2.48
C THR A 110 5.33 9.19 2.74
N VAL A 111 6.29 8.60 2.04
CA VAL A 111 7.71 8.92 2.20
C VAL A 111 8.24 9.57 0.93
N ILE A 112 8.97 10.67 1.09
CA ILE A 112 9.62 11.39 0.01
C ILE A 112 11.13 11.44 0.18
N GLN A 113 11.83 11.50 -0.93
CA GLN A 113 13.27 11.66 -1.00
C GLN A 113 13.59 13.07 -1.47
N VAL A 114 14.45 13.76 -0.74
CA VAL A 114 14.90 15.12 -1.10
C VAL A 114 15.80 15.07 -2.32
N ASN A 115 15.56 15.92 -3.29
CA ASN A 115 16.47 16.12 -4.41
C ASN A 115 17.61 17.07 -3.98
N THR A 116 18.64 16.48 -3.37
CA THR A 116 19.78 17.23 -2.82
C THR A 116 20.66 17.94 -3.86
N LEU A 117 20.41 17.70 -5.15
CA LEU A 117 21.02 18.51 -6.23
C LEU A 117 20.35 19.88 -6.39
N LYS A 118 19.15 20.07 -5.80
CA LYS A 118 18.36 21.30 -5.94
C LYS A 118 18.13 22.03 -4.62
N ILE A 119 17.98 21.30 -3.53
CA ILE A 119 17.56 21.87 -2.25
C ILE A 119 18.11 21.04 -1.07
N THR A 120 18.34 21.68 0.06
CA THR A 120 18.66 20.97 1.31
C THR A 120 17.40 20.45 2.00
N THR A 121 17.55 19.46 2.89
CA THR A 121 16.43 18.90 3.64
C THR A 121 15.72 19.97 4.48
N ASP A 122 16.47 20.84 5.15
CA ASP A 122 15.91 21.89 6.01
C ASP A 122 15.15 22.96 5.22
N GLU A 123 15.63 23.32 4.04
CA GLU A 123 14.94 24.23 3.14
C GLU A 123 13.66 23.61 2.58
N LEU A 124 13.68 22.31 2.24
CA LEU A 124 12.48 21.61 1.79
C LEU A 124 11.41 21.52 2.89
N ILE A 125 11.81 21.27 4.14
CA ILE A 125 10.87 21.26 5.28
C ILE A 125 10.15 22.59 5.37
N LYS A 126 10.86 23.73 5.32
CA LYS A 126 10.26 25.07 5.34
C LYS A 126 9.33 25.30 4.15
N ARG A 127 9.73 24.86 2.97
CA ARG A 127 8.91 24.98 1.76
C ARG A 127 7.62 24.18 1.86
N LEU A 128 7.66 22.97 2.40
CA LEU A 128 6.47 22.13 2.64
C LEU A 128 5.56 22.75 3.71
N GLU A 129 6.12 23.38 4.75
CA GLU A 129 5.35 24.10 5.76
C GLU A 129 4.59 25.29 5.16
N GLU A 130 5.23 26.07 4.26
CA GLU A 130 4.58 27.14 3.49
C GLU A 130 3.45 26.61 2.59
N GLU A 131 3.58 25.39 2.09
CA GLU A 131 2.58 24.67 1.28
C GLU A 131 1.53 23.93 2.14
N HIS A 132 1.55 24.13 3.47
CA HIS A 132 0.66 23.51 4.45
C HIS A 132 0.74 21.98 4.47
N VAL A 133 1.91 21.41 4.21
CA VAL A 133 2.20 19.98 4.28
C VAL A 133 3.04 19.69 5.51
N GLU A 134 2.51 18.89 6.41
CA GLU A 134 3.28 18.39 7.56
C GLU A 134 4.37 17.43 7.09
N SER A 135 5.59 17.63 7.59
CA SER A 135 6.72 16.77 7.27
C SER A 135 7.63 16.57 8.48
N GLN A 136 8.21 15.37 8.57
CA GLN A 136 9.21 15.07 9.59
C GLN A 136 10.35 14.24 8.99
N PRO A 137 11.59 14.42 9.47
CA PRO A 137 12.72 13.61 9.04
C PRO A 137 12.48 12.12 9.31
N HIS A 138 12.89 11.27 8.36
CA HIS A 138 12.81 9.83 8.54
C HIS A 138 13.83 9.36 9.60
N GLY A 139 13.44 8.44 10.48
CA GLY A 139 14.20 8.08 11.68
C GLY A 139 15.61 7.54 11.44
N TRP A 140 15.91 6.97 10.26
CA TRP A 140 17.22 6.38 9.96
C TRP A 140 17.73 6.68 8.54
N MET A 141 16.88 7.15 7.62
CA MET A 141 17.29 7.46 6.24
C MET A 141 17.53 8.96 6.09
N LYS A 142 18.76 9.33 5.77
CA LYS A 142 19.13 10.71 5.50
C LYS A 142 18.47 11.25 4.22
N ASP A 143 18.16 12.54 4.21
CA ASP A 143 17.53 13.24 3.09
C ASP A 143 16.23 12.55 2.64
N CYS A 144 15.42 12.19 3.63
CA CYS A 144 14.18 11.46 3.50
C CYS A 144 13.17 12.03 4.50
N LEU A 145 11.97 12.37 4.07
CA LEU A 145 10.90 12.92 4.90
C LEU A 145 9.67 12.03 4.86
N ILE A 146 8.99 11.92 6.00
CA ILE A 146 7.66 11.34 6.13
C ILE A 146 6.67 12.49 6.07
N LEU A 147 5.67 12.39 5.21
CA LEU A 147 4.63 13.41 5.07
C LEU A 147 3.37 13.00 5.83
N GLY A 148 2.74 13.97 6.52
CA GLY A 148 1.45 13.83 7.17
C GLY A 148 0.33 14.47 6.36
N GLY A 149 -0.87 13.83 6.33
CA GLY A 149 -2.09 14.44 5.82
C GLY A 149 -2.04 14.91 4.37
N THR A 150 -1.28 14.26 3.51
CA THR A 150 -1.07 14.69 2.14
C THR A 150 -2.29 14.47 1.25
N GLY A 151 -2.74 15.54 0.60
CA GLY A 151 -3.64 15.47 -0.54
C GLY A 151 -2.92 14.97 -1.81
N ASN A 152 -3.29 15.49 -2.98
CA ASN A 152 -2.59 15.16 -4.22
C ASN A 152 -1.23 15.89 -4.29
N LEU A 153 -0.14 15.16 -4.09
CA LEU A 153 1.23 15.67 -4.12
C LEU A 153 1.60 16.33 -5.46
N GLU A 154 1.02 15.86 -6.57
CA GLU A 154 1.28 16.41 -7.90
C GLU A 154 0.85 17.87 -8.05
N ASN A 155 -0.01 18.36 -7.15
CA ASN A 155 -0.45 19.76 -7.14
C ASN A 155 0.54 20.70 -6.44
N LEU A 156 1.42 20.17 -5.60
CA LEU A 156 2.39 20.98 -4.85
C LEU A 156 3.41 21.67 -5.78
N PRO A 157 3.67 22.96 -5.60
CA PRO A 157 4.75 23.65 -6.30
C PRO A 157 6.10 22.97 -6.14
N SER A 158 6.46 22.58 -4.93
CA SER A 158 7.71 21.88 -4.62
C SER A 158 7.86 20.54 -5.38
N PHE A 159 6.75 19.81 -5.60
CA PHE A 159 6.78 18.61 -6.43
C PHE A 159 7.00 18.95 -7.91
N LYS A 160 6.27 19.93 -8.44
CA LYS A 160 6.40 20.38 -9.85
C LYS A 160 7.79 20.92 -10.17
N GLU A 161 8.44 21.57 -9.21
CA GLU A 161 9.82 22.04 -9.30
C GLU A 161 10.83 20.89 -9.20
N GLY A 162 10.38 19.68 -8.85
CA GLY A 162 11.23 18.49 -8.70
C GLY A 162 12.19 18.60 -7.52
N LEU A 163 11.76 19.23 -6.42
CA LEU A 163 12.55 19.36 -5.19
C LEU A 163 12.57 18.06 -4.39
N PHE A 164 11.62 17.18 -4.64
CA PHE A 164 11.53 15.84 -4.07
C PHE A 164 10.83 14.86 -5.01
N TYR A 165 10.90 13.59 -4.70
CA TYR A 165 10.14 12.52 -5.35
C TYR A 165 9.68 11.49 -4.32
N VAL A 166 8.61 10.74 -4.65
CA VAL A 166 8.05 9.72 -3.75
C VAL A 166 8.82 8.42 -3.93
N GLN A 167 9.39 7.90 -2.85
CA GLN A 167 10.06 6.61 -2.86
C GLN A 167 10.19 6.05 -1.44
N ASP A 168 9.94 4.75 -1.31
CA ASP A 168 10.20 3.99 -0.09
C ASP A 168 11.68 4.03 0.29
N PRO A 169 12.03 4.21 1.59
CA PRO A 169 13.42 4.31 2.03
C PRO A 169 14.24 3.05 1.78
N ALA A 170 13.63 1.85 1.80
CA ALA A 170 14.34 0.61 1.47
C ALA A 170 14.72 0.56 -0.01
N ALA A 171 13.90 1.13 -0.90
CA ALA A 171 14.24 1.26 -2.31
C ALA A 171 15.43 2.21 -2.54
N LYS A 172 15.52 3.33 -1.80
CA LYS A 172 16.71 4.19 -1.80
C LYS A 172 17.93 3.47 -1.23
N LEU A 173 17.75 2.74 -0.12
CA LEU A 173 18.85 1.98 0.51
C LEU A 173 19.51 1.02 -0.49
N SER A 174 18.73 0.34 -1.33
CA SER A 174 19.27 -0.58 -2.34
C SER A 174 20.23 0.11 -3.32
N VAL A 175 19.97 1.37 -3.65
CA VAL A 175 20.85 2.18 -4.52
C VAL A 175 22.10 2.64 -3.76
N LEU A 176 21.95 3.05 -2.50
CA LEU A 176 23.09 3.45 -1.66
C LEU A 176 24.06 2.29 -1.40
N CYS A 177 23.53 1.06 -1.20
CA CYS A 177 24.35 -0.16 -1.04
C CYS A 177 25.15 -0.52 -2.30
N ALA A 178 24.79 0.01 -3.46
CA ALA A 178 25.55 -0.22 -4.68
C ALA A 178 26.85 0.64 -4.75
N GLU A 179 27.05 1.59 -3.82
CA GLU A 179 28.24 2.43 -3.72
C GLU A 179 28.65 3.03 -5.07
N LEU A 180 27.67 3.63 -5.76
CA LEU A 180 27.85 4.15 -7.12
C LEU A 180 29.00 5.15 -7.19
N PRO A 181 29.89 5.03 -8.18
CA PRO A 181 30.98 5.97 -8.37
C PRO A 181 30.44 7.34 -8.80
N ARG A 182 31.16 8.39 -8.42
CA ARG A 182 30.85 9.77 -8.82
C ARG A 182 31.74 10.20 -9.96
N GLY A 183 31.22 11.06 -10.83
CA GLY A 183 32.01 11.71 -11.87
C GLY A 183 31.32 11.76 -13.24
N GLU A 184 31.75 12.67 -14.08
CA GLU A 184 31.13 13.00 -15.37
C GLU A 184 31.14 11.87 -16.41
N ASN A 185 32.04 10.90 -16.28
CA ASN A 185 32.17 9.80 -17.24
C ASN A 185 31.53 8.48 -16.77
N VAL A 186 30.81 8.50 -15.64
CA VAL A 186 30.15 7.30 -15.12
C VAL A 186 28.82 7.11 -15.83
N LYS A 187 28.57 5.88 -16.31
CA LYS A 187 27.34 5.49 -16.96
C LYS A 187 26.64 4.43 -16.13
N LEU A 188 25.35 4.63 -15.87
CA LEU A 188 24.49 3.66 -15.19
C LEU A 188 23.37 3.24 -16.13
N LEU A 189 23.12 1.94 -16.20
CA LEU A 189 21.97 1.36 -16.89
C LEU A 189 20.98 0.80 -15.86
N ASP A 190 19.78 1.37 -15.79
CA ASP A 190 18.66 0.83 -15.02
C ASP A 190 17.73 0.04 -15.93
N CYS A 191 17.80 -1.29 -15.88
CA CYS A 191 17.01 -2.18 -16.72
C CYS A 191 15.54 -2.30 -16.29
N CYS A 192 15.18 -1.79 -15.10
CA CYS A 192 13.82 -1.82 -14.53
C CYS A 192 13.42 -0.43 -14.01
N SER A 193 13.68 0.61 -14.80
CA SER A 193 13.64 2.01 -14.38
C SER A 193 12.27 2.57 -13.98
N ALA A 194 11.15 2.01 -14.49
CA ALA A 194 9.82 2.54 -14.20
C ALA A 194 9.42 2.31 -12.73
N PRO A 195 8.86 3.31 -12.04
CA PRO A 195 8.57 4.69 -12.42
C PRO A 195 9.73 5.68 -12.27
N GLY A 196 10.97 5.25 -12.01
CA GLY A 196 12.15 6.09 -12.01
C GLY A 196 12.80 6.36 -10.65
N GLY A 197 12.18 5.96 -9.54
CA GLY A 197 12.68 6.29 -8.20
C GLY A 197 14.11 5.84 -7.92
N LYS A 198 14.53 4.65 -8.38
CA LYS A 198 15.91 4.16 -8.24
C LYS A 198 16.88 4.92 -9.16
N SER A 199 16.44 5.22 -10.39
CA SER A 199 17.20 6.03 -11.33
C SER A 199 17.46 7.44 -10.78
N PHE A 200 16.44 8.08 -10.14
CA PHE A 200 16.61 9.38 -9.49
C PHE A 200 17.56 9.29 -8.29
N ALA A 201 17.39 8.27 -7.43
CA ALA A 201 18.31 8.07 -6.32
C ALA A 201 19.76 7.88 -6.79
N ALA A 202 19.96 7.11 -7.86
CA ALA A 202 21.27 6.90 -8.46
C ALA A 202 21.85 8.19 -9.03
N ALA A 203 21.08 8.95 -9.79
CA ALA A 203 21.52 10.25 -10.34
C ALA A 203 21.94 11.21 -9.23
N ILE A 204 21.17 11.31 -8.14
CA ILE A 204 21.52 12.14 -6.98
C ILE A 204 22.79 11.64 -6.28
N ALA A 205 22.97 10.31 -6.17
CA ALA A 205 24.15 9.74 -5.52
C ALA A 205 25.43 9.92 -6.35
N MET A 206 25.31 9.98 -7.67
CA MET A 206 26.43 10.16 -8.60
C MET A 206 26.86 11.62 -8.75
N GLY A 207 26.00 12.58 -8.47
CA GLY A 207 26.26 14.05 -8.50
C GLY A 207 25.85 14.68 -9.80
#